data_8c9cd449542b88d99b5673fe52666aa3
#
_entry.id   8c9cd449542b88d99b5673fe52666aa3
#
_cell.length_a   1.000
_cell.length_b   1.000
_cell.length_c   1.000
_cell.angle_alpha   90.00
_cell.angle_beta   90.00
_cell.angle_gamma   90.00
#
_symmetry.space_group_name_H-M   'P 1'
#
loop_
_entity.id
_entity.type
_entity.pdbx_description
1 polymer ?
#
loop_
_entity_poly.entity_id
_entity_poly.type
_entity_poly.pdbx_seq_one_letter_code
_entity_poly.pdbx_strand_id
1 'polypeptide(L)'
;MKQNIFLKKIAVLSLLICSFTSIISCKNSPKNASETSKPLFFKLSLAQWSFHRTFRSDSVSPYDFAKMAHELGFEGLEYVNQLYPDVMMSEDKPAAIKNFIEKNNALAAEHKMQNVLIMIDEEGDLSSSDDKARKTAVENHKLWIEAAHQMNCTSVRLNLYGEKDPQKWIINSIKSLSELSDYASGLNINVIVENHGRITSNVPLLMQAINGAEKINCGTLPDFGNFCISEEGYGSVFDGSCDNIYDPYKGVTEMMPKAFGVSAKSNDFDKEGNETTLNFNSLLQIVKDAGYTGYIGVEYEGSRLSEKEGIMATKSLLEKVGAKL
;
A
#
# COMPACT_ATOMS: atom_id res chain seq x y z
N MET A 1 -67.85 -9.48 -52.05
CA MET A 1 -68.09 -10.17 -53.35
C MET A 1 -66.99 -11.21 -53.52
N LYS A 2 -67.44 -12.46 -53.55
CA LYS A 2 -66.96 -13.68 -54.27
C LYS A 2 -65.51 -14.09 -53.96
N GLN A 3 -65.27 -15.17 -53.18
CA GLN A 3 -65.32 -16.59 -53.60
C GLN A 3 -64.26 -16.92 -54.63
N ASN A 4 -63.46 -18.00 -54.54
CA ASN A 4 -63.54 -19.42 -54.18
C ASN A 4 -62.16 -20.03 -54.11
N ILE A 5 -61.73 -20.87 -53.16
CA ILE A 5 -61.81 -22.35 -53.13
C ILE A 5 -61.31 -23.02 -54.43
N PHE A 6 -60.25 -23.84 -54.30
CA PHE A 6 -60.29 -25.26 -54.70
C PHE A 6 -59.11 -26.11 -54.20
N LEU A 7 -59.45 -27.18 -53.64
CA LEU A 7 -58.67 -28.34 -53.14
C LEU A 7 -58.13 -29.22 -54.30
N LYS A 8 -57.16 -30.06 -53.98
CA LYS A 8 -56.97 -31.52 -54.24
C LYS A 8 -55.56 -31.77 -54.88
N LYS A 9 -54.85 -32.78 -54.63
CA LYS A 9 -54.82 -34.09 -53.92
C LYS A 9 -53.45 -34.70 -54.19
N ILE A 10 -52.85 -35.36 -53.21
CA ILE A 10 -52.22 -36.67 -53.11
C ILE A 10 -51.40 -37.17 -54.28
N ALA A 11 -50.12 -37.54 -54.04
CA ALA A 11 -49.56 -38.86 -54.39
C ALA A 11 -48.27 -39.14 -53.59
N VAL A 12 -48.29 -40.28 -52.92
CA VAL A 12 -47.22 -40.99 -52.23
C VAL A 12 -46.29 -41.58 -53.26
N LEU A 13 -44.98 -41.42 -53.08
CA LEU A 13 -44.03 -42.37 -53.65
C LEU A 13 -42.80 -42.49 -52.73
N SER A 14 -42.71 -43.65 -52.12
CA SER A 14 -41.53 -44.10 -51.34
C SER A 14 -40.40 -44.45 -52.27
N LEU A 15 -39.17 -43.98 -51.94
CA LEU A 15 -37.96 -44.67 -52.39
C LEU A 15 -36.87 -44.53 -51.34
N LEU A 16 -36.44 -45.67 -50.84
CA LEU A 16 -35.24 -45.88 -50.03
C LEU A 16 -33.97 -45.39 -50.80
N ILE A 17 -33.11 -44.61 -50.15
CA ILE A 17 -31.71 -44.60 -50.48
C ILE A 17 -30.90 -44.39 -49.20
N CYS A 18 -30.05 -45.35 -48.97
CA CYS A 18 -28.87 -45.50 -48.10
C CYS A 18 -28.33 -44.33 -47.32
N SER A 19 -28.24 -44.62 -46.05
CA SER A 19 -27.43 -43.97 -45.01
C SER A 19 -25.95 -43.90 -45.36
N PHE A 20 -25.42 -42.69 -45.43
CA PHE A 20 -24.03 -42.45 -45.16
C PHE A 20 -23.92 -41.59 -43.88
N THR A 21 -23.70 -42.28 -42.78
CA THR A 21 -23.41 -41.64 -41.52
C THR A 21 -21.93 -41.18 -41.55
N SER A 22 -21.71 -39.91 -41.87
CA SER A 22 -20.44 -39.26 -41.62
C SER A 22 -20.36 -38.98 -40.11
N ILE A 23 -19.56 -39.75 -39.40
CA ILE A 23 -19.21 -39.49 -38.04
C ILE A 23 -18.27 -38.25 -38.03
N ILE A 24 -18.85 -37.06 -37.78
CA ILE A 24 -18.05 -35.88 -37.46
C ILE A 24 -17.65 -36.08 -35.99
N SER A 25 -16.42 -36.58 -35.80
CA SER A 25 -15.75 -36.57 -34.51
C SER A 25 -15.45 -35.11 -34.12
N CYS A 26 -16.36 -34.50 -33.36
CA CYS A 26 -16.01 -33.26 -32.62
C CYS A 26 -14.90 -33.61 -31.62
N LYS A 27 -13.65 -33.30 -31.96
CA LYS A 27 -12.61 -33.16 -30.96
C LYS A 27 -13.04 -32.05 -30.01
N ASN A 28 -13.55 -32.44 -28.86
CA ASN A 28 -13.64 -31.54 -27.70
C ASN A 28 -12.23 -31.14 -27.35
N SER A 29 -11.78 -29.95 -27.82
CA SER A 29 -10.68 -29.24 -27.20
C SER A 29 -11.08 -28.99 -25.73
N PRO A 30 -10.22 -29.32 -24.78
CA PRO A 30 -10.51 -28.94 -23.41
C PRO A 30 -10.67 -27.42 -23.40
N LYS A 31 -11.86 -26.92 -23.07
CA LYS A 31 -12.02 -25.55 -22.61
C LYS A 31 -11.09 -25.42 -21.42
N ASN A 32 -10.01 -24.65 -21.58
CA ASN A 32 -9.32 -24.11 -20.42
C ASN A 32 -10.39 -23.42 -19.59
N ALA A 33 -10.83 -24.08 -18.54
CA ALA A 33 -11.53 -23.40 -17.48
C ALA A 33 -10.54 -22.32 -17.02
N SER A 34 -10.87 -21.06 -17.21
CA SER A 34 -10.20 -19.98 -16.51
C SER A 34 -10.37 -20.34 -15.04
N GLU A 35 -9.31 -20.76 -14.39
CA GLU A 35 -9.30 -20.81 -12.94
C GLU A 35 -9.71 -19.40 -12.51
N THR A 36 -10.90 -19.26 -11.99
CA THR A 36 -11.32 -18.03 -11.32
C THR A 36 -10.41 -17.92 -10.13
N SER A 37 -9.39 -17.07 -10.23
CA SER A 37 -8.48 -16.78 -9.12
C SER A 37 -9.36 -16.39 -7.92
N LYS A 38 -9.12 -16.99 -6.77
CA LYS A 38 -9.79 -16.56 -5.54
C LYS A 38 -9.57 -15.07 -5.37
N PRO A 39 -10.57 -14.31 -4.92
CA PRO A 39 -10.35 -12.90 -4.60
C PRO A 39 -9.27 -12.78 -3.55
N LEU A 40 -8.42 -11.79 -3.69
CA LEU A 40 -7.40 -11.49 -2.68
C LEU A 40 -8.08 -11.15 -1.35
N PHE A 41 -7.48 -11.54 -0.23
CA PHE A 41 -7.97 -11.19 1.10
C PHE A 41 -7.64 -9.75 1.51
N PHE A 42 -6.89 -9.03 0.68
CA PHE A 42 -6.47 -7.65 0.87
C PHE A 42 -6.73 -6.82 -0.40
N LYS A 43 -6.61 -5.50 -0.27
CA LYS A 43 -6.62 -4.56 -1.39
C LYS A 43 -5.20 -4.10 -1.71
N LEU A 44 -4.97 -3.62 -2.92
CA LEU A 44 -3.66 -3.11 -3.35
C LEU A 44 -3.66 -1.59 -3.43
N SER A 45 -2.72 -0.96 -2.75
CA SER A 45 -2.34 0.44 -2.92
C SER A 45 -0.91 0.55 -3.46
N LEU A 46 -0.58 1.72 -3.97
CA LEU A 46 0.78 2.07 -4.38
C LEU A 46 1.32 3.14 -3.45
N ALA A 47 2.48 2.89 -2.84
CA ALA A 47 3.23 3.90 -2.13
C ALA A 47 3.93 4.82 -3.15
N GLN A 48 3.68 6.12 -3.04
CA GLN A 48 4.26 7.12 -3.95
C GLN A 48 5.79 7.11 -3.92
N TRP A 49 6.36 6.68 -2.79
CA TRP A 49 7.80 6.51 -2.64
C TRP A 49 8.41 5.57 -3.69
N SER A 50 7.66 4.59 -4.19
CA SER A 50 8.09 3.71 -5.28
C SER A 50 8.51 4.47 -6.56
N PHE A 51 8.07 5.73 -6.71
CA PHE A 51 8.44 6.64 -7.79
C PHE A 51 9.33 7.79 -7.34
N HIS A 52 10.03 7.67 -6.19
CA HIS A 52 10.81 8.76 -5.62
C HIS A 52 11.90 9.29 -6.55
N ARG A 53 12.54 8.43 -7.35
CA ARG A 53 13.56 8.86 -8.34
C ARG A 53 12.92 9.63 -9.49
N THR A 54 11.79 9.15 -9.98
CA THR A 54 11.02 9.80 -11.05
C THR A 54 10.58 11.20 -10.63
N PHE A 55 9.98 11.35 -9.44
CA PHE A 55 9.48 12.65 -8.97
C PHE A 55 10.59 13.63 -8.54
N ARG A 56 11.76 13.11 -8.13
CA ARG A 56 12.94 13.95 -7.83
C ARG A 56 13.73 14.38 -9.07
N SER A 57 13.39 13.87 -10.24
CA SER A 57 14.11 14.20 -11.50
C SER A 57 13.62 15.49 -12.17
N ASP A 58 12.68 16.23 -11.56
CA ASP A 58 12.04 17.44 -12.08
C ASP A 58 11.34 17.30 -13.46
N SER A 59 11.29 16.09 -14.00
CA SER A 59 10.70 15.81 -15.32
C SER A 59 9.24 15.35 -15.25
N VAL A 60 8.79 14.87 -14.09
CA VAL A 60 7.44 14.37 -13.84
C VAL A 60 6.90 15.01 -12.56
N SER A 61 5.70 15.54 -12.64
CA SER A 61 5.06 16.16 -11.47
C SER A 61 4.60 15.09 -10.47
N PRO A 62 4.80 15.27 -9.14
CA PRO A 62 4.22 14.36 -8.15
C PRO A 62 2.69 14.32 -8.21
N TYR A 63 2.04 15.32 -8.81
CA TYR A 63 0.60 15.31 -9.08
C TYR A 63 0.18 14.34 -10.19
N ASP A 64 1.11 13.81 -11.01
CA ASP A 64 0.81 12.74 -11.96
C ASP A 64 0.63 11.36 -11.30
N PHE A 65 0.84 11.26 -9.98
CA PHE A 65 0.83 10.00 -9.24
C PHE A 65 -0.47 9.20 -9.39
N ALA A 66 -1.62 9.84 -9.25
CA ALA A 66 -2.91 9.17 -9.37
C ALA A 66 -3.11 8.53 -10.76
N LYS A 67 -2.72 9.24 -11.82
CA LYS A 67 -2.73 8.72 -13.20
C LYS A 67 -1.79 7.53 -13.36
N MET A 68 -0.55 7.67 -12.88
CA MET A 68 0.47 6.62 -12.99
C MET A 68 0.07 5.34 -12.25
N ALA A 69 -0.48 5.46 -11.04
CA ALA A 69 -0.98 4.34 -10.26
C ALA A 69 -2.18 3.66 -10.94
N HIS A 70 -3.12 4.44 -11.49
CA HIS A 70 -4.25 3.93 -12.27
C HIS A 70 -3.79 3.13 -13.49
N GLU A 71 -2.82 3.65 -14.27
CA GLU A 71 -2.27 2.98 -15.45
C GLU A 71 -1.58 1.65 -15.11
N LEU A 72 -1.09 1.48 -13.86
CA LEU A 72 -0.54 0.23 -13.34
C LEU A 72 -1.58 -0.69 -12.69
N GLY A 73 -2.86 -0.28 -12.71
CA GLY A 73 -3.98 -1.08 -12.22
C GLY A 73 -4.02 -1.18 -10.69
N PHE A 74 -3.66 -0.11 -9.97
CA PHE A 74 -3.89 0.03 -8.54
C PHE A 74 -5.25 0.68 -8.27
N GLU A 75 -5.76 0.51 -7.05
CA GLU A 75 -7.00 1.13 -6.58
C GLU A 75 -6.73 2.19 -5.51
N GLY A 76 -5.66 2.03 -4.71
CA GLY A 76 -5.32 2.88 -3.58
C GLY A 76 -4.06 3.71 -3.81
N LEU A 77 -4.04 4.92 -3.24
CA LEU A 77 -2.94 5.89 -3.28
C LEU A 77 -2.41 6.14 -1.87
N GLU A 78 -1.11 6.00 -1.68
CA GLU A 78 -0.39 6.34 -0.46
C GLU A 78 0.60 7.47 -0.77
N TYR A 79 0.25 8.67 -0.36
CA TYR A 79 1.01 9.89 -0.66
C TYR A 79 2.21 10.04 0.26
N VAL A 80 3.27 10.70 -0.22
CA VAL A 80 4.45 11.07 0.57
C VAL A 80 4.64 12.59 0.47
N ASN A 81 4.47 13.30 1.58
CA ASN A 81 4.49 14.76 1.60
C ASN A 81 5.80 15.37 1.08
N GLN A 82 6.95 14.77 1.40
CA GLN A 82 8.26 15.28 0.99
C GLN A 82 8.51 15.27 -0.53
N LEU A 83 7.67 14.60 -1.30
CA LEU A 83 7.73 14.61 -2.76
C LEU A 83 7.04 15.82 -3.39
N TYR A 84 6.45 16.71 -2.59
CA TYR A 84 5.76 17.92 -3.03
C TYR A 84 6.54 19.19 -2.61
N PRO A 85 7.59 19.59 -3.35
CA PRO A 85 8.41 20.73 -2.98
C PRO A 85 7.64 22.05 -2.93
N ASP A 86 6.59 22.20 -3.73
CA ASP A 86 5.69 23.35 -3.70
C ASP A 86 4.92 23.48 -2.37
N VAL A 87 4.78 22.39 -1.62
CA VAL A 87 4.19 22.39 -0.28
C VAL A 87 5.26 22.51 0.79
N MET A 88 6.30 21.66 0.70
CA MET A 88 7.30 21.55 1.77
C MET A 88 8.16 22.83 1.93
N MET A 89 8.42 23.53 0.83
CA MET A 89 9.21 24.78 0.82
C MET A 89 8.35 26.05 0.84
N SER A 90 7.02 25.94 0.98
CA SER A 90 6.13 27.08 0.98
C SER A 90 6.29 27.93 2.26
N GLU A 91 6.36 29.26 2.13
CA GLU A 91 6.26 30.19 3.25
C GLU A 91 4.84 30.22 3.87
N ASP A 92 3.81 29.98 3.06
CA ASP A 92 2.40 29.81 3.50
C ASP A 92 2.02 28.34 3.39
N LYS A 93 2.48 27.54 4.35
CA LYS A 93 2.24 26.09 4.38
C LYS A 93 0.77 25.73 4.42
N PRO A 94 -0.11 26.41 5.21
CA PRO A 94 -1.54 26.12 5.19
C PRO A 94 -2.19 26.30 3.80
N ALA A 95 -1.87 27.38 3.07
CA ALA A 95 -2.38 27.59 1.73
C ALA A 95 -1.84 26.54 0.73
N ALA A 96 -0.57 26.17 0.85
CA ALA A 96 0.03 25.15 0.00
C ALA A 96 -0.57 23.76 0.25
N ILE A 97 -0.82 23.37 1.51
CA ILE A 97 -1.51 22.12 1.87
C ILE A 97 -2.94 22.12 1.32
N LYS A 98 -3.67 23.24 1.40
CA LYS A 98 -5.00 23.34 0.81
C LYS A 98 -4.97 23.07 -0.70
N ASN A 99 -4.03 23.65 -1.42
CA ASN A 99 -3.85 23.41 -2.86
C ASN A 99 -3.48 21.93 -3.15
N PHE A 100 -2.62 21.33 -2.32
CA PHE A 100 -2.28 19.90 -2.37
C PHE A 100 -3.55 19.03 -2.26
N ILE A 101 -4.41 19.32 -1.28
CA ILE A 101 -5.67 18.59 -1.05
C ILE A 101 -6.57 18.70 -2.28
N GLU A 102 -6.81 19.92 -2.75
CA GLU A 102 -7.71 20.19 -3.87
C GLU A 102 -7.26 19.49 -5.16
N LYS A 103 -5.97 19.58 -5.48
CA LYS A 103 -5.39 18.94 -6.67
C LYS A 103 -5.44 17.41 -6.58
N ASN A 104 -4.96 16.83 -5.49
CA ASN A 104 -4.91 15.36 -5.38
C ASN A 104 -6.31 14.75 -5.30
N ASN A 105 -7.28 15.40 -4.64
CA ASN A 105 -8.67 14.96 -4.66
C ASN A 105 -9.27 14.96 -6.06
N ALA A 106 -9.03 16.02 -6.85
CA ALA A 106 -9.52 16.10 -8.22
C ALA A 106 -8.93 14.99 -9.10
N LEU A 107 -7.61 14.76 -8.99
CA LEU A 107 -6.89 13.74 -9.76
C LEU A 107 -7.28 12.31 -9.34
N ALA A 108 -7.43 12.06 -8.05
CA ALA A 108 -7.93 10.77 -7.56
C ALA A 108 -9.35 10.49 -8.07
N ALA A 109 -10.23 11.49 -8.05
CA ALA A 109 -11.59 11.36 -8.58
C ALA A 109 -11.60 11.14 -10.10
N GLU A 110 -10.79 11.87 -10.87
CA GLU A 110 -10.64 11.72 -12.32
C GLU A 110 -10.26 10.28 -12.70
N HIS A 111 -9.30 9.71 -11.96
CA HIS A 111 -8.80 8.36 -12.21
C HIS A 111 -9.52 7.27 -11.39
N LYS A 112 -10.58 7.62 -10.63
CA LYS A 112 -11.37 6.70 -9.79
C LYS A 112 -10.52 5.95 -8.76
N MET A 113 -9.54 6.64 -8.20
CA MET A 113 -8.63 6.12 -7.20
C MET A 113 -9.12 6.44 -5.78
N GLN A 114 -8.77 5.59 -4.82
CA GLN A 114 -9.02 5.80 -3.41
C GLN A 114 -7.77 6.39 -2.74
N ASN A 115 -7.88 7.53 -2.08
CA ASN A 115 -6.84 8.01 -1.18
C ASN A 115 -6.81 7.12 0.07
N VAL A 116 -5.66 6.56 0.42
CA VAL A 116 -5.52 5.60 1.52
C VAL A 116 -4.86 6.22 2.73
N LEU A 117 -3.68 6.81 2.54
CA LEU A 117 -2.95 7.48 3.62
C LEU A 117 -2.00 8.57 3.08
N ILE A 118 -1.51 9.39 4.01
CA ILE A 118 -0.40 10.32 3.78
C ILE A 118 0.76 9.89 4.69
N MET A 119 1.93 9.64 4.09
CA MET A 119 3.19 9.46 4.79
C MET A 119 3.77 10.84 5.09
N ILE A 120 3.98 11.12 6.38
CA ILE A 120 4.47 12.43 6.86
C ILE A 120 5.95 12.30 7.17
N ASP A 121 6.79 12.92 6.35
CA ASP A 121 8.23 13.01 6.52
C ASP A 121 8.66 14.47 6.66
N GLU A 122 9.83 14.71 7.28
CA GLU A 122 10.49 16.03 7.39
C GLU A 122 9.67 17.14 8.11
N GLU A 123 8.70 16.76 8.95
CA GLU A 123 7.90 17.70 9.75
C GLU A 123 8.37 17.85 11.19
N GLY A 124 9.59 17.39 11.47
CA GLY A 124 10.25 17.46 12.78
C GLY A 124 10.19 16.17 13.58
N ASP A 125 10.94 16.14 14.66
CA ASP A 125 11.24 14.95 15.45
C ASP A 125 10.22 14.73 16.58
N LEU A 126 9.33 13.77 16.42
CA LEU A 126 8.26 13.46 17.38
C LEU A 126 8.74 12.82 18.69
N SER A 127 9.97 12.27 18.73
CA SER A 127 10.57 11.73 19.95
C SER A 127 11.63 12.64 20.58
N SER A 128 11.81 13.87 20.06
CA SER A 128 12.81 14.81 20.56
C SER A 128 12.73 15.05 22.06
N SER A 129 13.88 15.06 22.72
CA SER A 129 14.02 15.46 24.12
C SER A 129 13.91 16.98 24.32
N ASP A 130 14.02 17.79 23.27
CA ASP A 130 13.65 19.20 23.28
C ASP A 130 12.12 19.33 23.20
N ASP A 131 11.49 19.66 24.30
CA ASP A 131 10.02 19.79 24.38
C ASP A 131 9.45 20.84 23.42
N LYS A 132 10.21 21.91 23.10
CA LYS A 132 9.76 22.93 22.17
C LYS A 132 9.81 22.39 20.72
N ALA A 133 10.92 21.76 20.34
CA ALA A 133 11.06 21.15 19.02
C ALA A 133 10.00 20.06 18.83
N ARG A 134 9.78 19.18 19.81
CA ARG A 134 8.78 18.13 19.77
C ARG A 134 7.35 18.68 19.63
N LYS A 135 6.97 19.72 20.37
CA LYS A 135 5.67 20.39 20.23
C LYS A 135 5.49 21.01 18.86
N THR A 136 6.54 21.63 18.29
CA THR A 136 6.48 22.15 16.93
C THR A 136 6.26 21.03 15.92
N ALA A 137 6.94 19.90 16.07
CA ALA A 137 6.72 18.72 15.23
C ALA A 137 5.26 18.22 15.32
N VAL A 138 4.69 18.14 16.53
CA VAL A 138 3.29 17.76 16.72
C VAL A 138 2.34 18.71 15.98
N GLU A 139 2.53 20.03 16.09
CA GLU A 139 1.67 21.01 15.38
C GLU A 139 1.81 20.87 13.86
N ASN A 140 3.00 20.64 13.34
CA ASN A 140 3.21 20.41 11.91
C ASN A 140 2.46 19.15 11.42
N HIS A 141 2.51 18.06 12.19
CA HIS A 141 1.81 16.81 11.86
C HIS A 141 0.29 16.97 11.89
N LYS A 142 -0.27 17.83 12.75
CA LYS A 142 -1.72 18.10 12.78
C LYS A 142 -2.23 18.66 11.46
N LEU A 143 -1.45 19.49 10.75
CA LEU A 143 -1.82 20.00 9.43
C LEU A 143 -2.02 18.85 8.40
N TRP A 144 -1.17 17.84 8.46
CA TRP A 144 -1.29 16.67 7.57
C TRP A 144 -2.39 15.70 7.98
N ILE A 145 -2.72 15.63 9.27
CA ILE A 145 -3.91 14.89 9.76
C ILE A 145 -5.19 15.54 9.20
N GLU A 146 -5.28 16.87 9.21
CA GLU A 146 -6.38 17.59 8.57
C GLU A 146 -6.43 17.36 7.06
N ALA A 147 -5.27 17.37 6.41
CA ALA A 147 -5.19 17.05 4.98
C ALA A 147 -5.68 15.64 4.69
N ALA A 148 -5.26 14.65 5.45
CA ALA A 148 -5.71 13.27 5.31
C ALA A 148 -7.23 13.13 5.48
N HIS A 149 -7.80 13.82 6.48
CA HIS A 149 -9.26 13.87 6.67
C HIS A 149 -9.98 14.45 5.46
N GLN A 150 -9.53 15.62 4.95
CA GLN A 150 -10.13 16.28 3.78
C GLN A 150 -9.94 15.50 2.48
N MET A 151 -8.93 14.64 2.41
CA MET A 151 -8.67 13.71 1.30
C MET A 151 -9.41 12.37 1.46
N ASN A 152 -10.20 12.18 2.51
CA ASN A 152 -10.86 10.91 2.84
C ASN A 152 -9.89 9.74 2.98
N CYS A 153 -8.67 10.00 3.42
CA CYS A 153 -7.73 8.96 3.84
C CYS A 153 -8.23 8.29 5.12
N THR A 154 -7.73 7.09 5.39
CA THR A 154 -8.03 6.37 6.66
C THR A 154 -6.99 6.61 7.72
N SER A 155 -5.76 6.95 7.32
CA SER A 155 -4.62 7.02 8.22
C SER A 155 -3.61 8.10 7.78
N VAL A 156 -2.77 8.50 8.73
CA VAL A 156 -1.48 9.13 8.44
C VAL A 156 -0.37 8.24 8.98
N ARG A 157 0.71 8.05 8.22
CA ARG A 157 1.92 7.38 8.69
C ARG A 157 2.94 8.42 9.09
N LEU A 158 3.53 8.25 10.25
CA LEU A 158 4.56 9.11 10.78
C LEU A 158 5.79 8.32 11.28
N ASN A 159 6.90 9.03 11.45
CA ASN A 159 8.15 8.51 12.00
C ASN A 159 8.39 9.01 13.41
N LEU A 160 9.02 8.18 14.25
CA LEU A 160 9.39 8.54 15.62
C LEU A 160 10.90 8.77 15.71
N TYR A 161 11.37 9.84 15.07
CA TYR A 161 12.79 10.23 15.13
C TYR A 161 13.05 11.26 16.23
N GLY A 162 14.35 11.46 16.54
CA GLY A 162 14.89 12.54 17.37
C GLY A 162 15.70 12.08 18.58
N GLU A 163 15.21 11.17 19.40
CA GLU A 163 15.91 10.67 20.60
C GLU A 163 16.57 9.31 20.32
N LYS A 164 17.73 9.07 20.92
CA LYS A 164 18.48 7.82 20.80
C LYS A 164 18.50 6.98 22.07
N ASP A 165 18.31 7.61 23.25
CA ASP A 165 18.14 6.89 24.50
C ASP A 165 16.79 6.17 24.51
N PRO A 166 16.75 4.85 24.63
CA PRO A 166 15.52 4.10 24.45
C PRO A 166 14.40 4.49 25.45
N GLN A 167 14.76 4.81 26.69
CA GLN A 167 13.76 5.16 27.72
C GLN A 167 13.16 6.55 27.45
N LYS A 168 13.98 7.52 27.08
CA LYS A 168 13.51 8.85 26.72
C LYS A 168 12.72 8.80 25.41
N TRP A 169 13.18 8.01 24.45
CA TRP A 169 12.49 7.80 23.19
C TRP A 169 11.06 7.28 23.39
N ILE A 170 10.88 6.23 24.22
CA ILE A 170 9.56 5.68 24.55
C ILE A 170 8.69 6.78 25.19
N ILE A 171 9.19 7.47 26.22
CA ILE A 171 8.42 8.50 26.95
C ILE A 171 7.99 9.63 26.03
N ASN A 172 8.89 10.13 25.18
CA ASN A 172 8.59 11.25 24.28
C ASN A 172 7.66 10.82 23.14
N SER A 173 7.87 9.62 22.60
CA SER A 173 7.00 9.03 21.58
C SER A 173 5.57 8.87 22.11
N ILE A 174 5.38 8.34 23.32
CA ILE A 174 4.07 8.21 23.95
C ILE A 174 3.36 9.57 24.05
N LYS A 175 4.07 10.63 24.49
CA LYS A 175 3.49 11.98 24.56
C LYS A 175 2.97 12.47 23.21
N SER A 176 3.81 12.36 22.17
CA SER A 176 3.45 12.81 20.82
C SER A 176 2.34 11.98 20.21
N LEU A 177 2.42 10.65 20.33
CA LEU A 177 1.40 9.74 19.82
C LEU A 177 0.05 9.95 20.50
N SER A 178 0.03 10.13 21.83
CA SER A 178 -1.21 10.40 22.56
C SER A 178 -1.87 11.69 22.10
N GLU A 179 -1.08 12.78 21.96
CA GLU A 179 -1.61 14.08 21.52
C GLU A 179 -2.12 14.05 20.08
N LEU A 180 -1.33 13.46 19.14
CA LEU A 180 -1.73 13.34 17.74
C LEU A 180 -2.95 12.42 17.58
N SER A 181 -3.01 11.31 18.30
CA SER A 181 -4.15 10.39 18.24
C SER A 181 -5.42 11.00 18.81
N ASP A 182 -5.34 11.77 19.89
CA ASP A 182 -6.50 12.51 20.42
C ASP A 182 -7.02 13.51 19.39
N TYR A 183 -6.12 14.27 18.76
CA TYR A 183 -6.48 15.20 17.69
C TYR A 183 -7.13 14.48 16.50
N ALA A 184 -6.49 13.42 16.01
CA ALA A 184 -6.92 12.63 14.87
C ALA A 184 -8.25 11.90 15.09
N SER A 185 -8.58 11.53 16.34
CA SER A 185 -9.82 10.83 16.67
C SER A 185 -11.06 11.65 16.32
N GLY A 186 -11.02 12.97 16.51
CA GLY A 186 -12.09 13.89 16.13
C GLY A 186 -12.31 14.00 14.60
N LEU A 187 -11.34 13.53 13.82
CA LEU A 187 -11.34 13.55 12.36
C LEU A 187 -11.49 12.15 11.74
N ASN A 188 -11.65 11.11 12.55
CA ASN A 188 -11.70 9.69 12.13
C ASN A 188 -10.45 9.24 11.36
N ILE A 189 -9.27 9.73 11.75
CA ILE A 189 -7.98 9.36 11.16
C ILE A 189 -7.20 8.49 12.16
N ASN A 190 -6.59 7.41 11.67
CA ASN A 190 -5.64 6.63 12.42
C ASN A 190 -4.25 7.25 12.33
N VAL A 191 -3.54 7.25 13.45
CA VAL A 191 -2.12 7.64 13.54
C VAL A 191 -1.30 6.37 13.58
N ILE A 192 -0.56 6.07 12.52
CA ILE A 192 0.18 4.83 12.41
C ILE A 192 1.68 5.08 12.30
N VAL A 193 2.47 4.21 12.90
CA VAL A 193 3.92 4.28 12.90
C VAL A 193 4.50 3.12 12.11
N GLU A 194 5.44 3.44 11.24
CA GLU A 194 6.22 2.46 10.50
C GLU A 194 7.49 2.06 11.28
N ASN A 195 7.87 0.78 11.20
CA ASN A 195 9.24 0.38 11.48
C ASN A 195 10.14 0.92 10.35
N HIS A 196 10.86 2.01 10.61
CA HIS A 196 11.57 2.77 9.58
C HIS A 196 13.06 2.93 9.94
N GLY A 197 13.69 1.82 10.28
CA GLY A 197 15.09 1.73 10.64
C GLY A 197 15.43 2.15 12.07
N ARG A 198 16.64 1.85 12.51
CA ARG A 198 17.20 2.23 13.80
C ARG A 198 16.31 1.78 14.96
N ILE A 199 16.08 2.66 15.93
CA ILE A 199 15.28 2.38 17.13
C ILE A 199 13.82 2.00 16.80
N THR A 200 13.24 2.53 15.72
CA THR A 200 11.86 2.20 15.31
C THR A 200 11.74 0.78 14.77
N SER A 201 12.84 0.18 14.29
CA SER A 201 12.91 -1.21 13.87
C SER A 201 13.17 -2.19 15.02
N ASN A 202 13.44 -1.68 16.22
CA ASN A 202 13.40 -2.48 17.46
C ASN A 202 11.93 -2.64 17.89
N VAL A 203 11.24 -3.62 17.31
CA VAL A 203 9.80 -3.78 17.46
C VAL A 203 9.34 -3.85 18.93
N PRO A 204 10.02 -4.51 19.87
CA PRO A 204 9.65 -4.43 21.29
C PRO A 204 9.59 -3.01 21.84
N LEU A 205 10.50 -2.11 21.45
CA LEU A 205 10.48 -0.71 21.88
C LEU A 205 9.35 0.06 21.16
N LEU A 206 9.20 -0.15 19.87
CA LEU A 206 8.12 0.45 19.08
C LEU A 206 6.76 0.10 19.67
N MET A 207 6.51 -1.17 19.98
CA MET A 207 5.23 -1.61 20.54
C MET A 207 5.01 -1.10 21.97
N GLN A 208 6.07 -0.84 22.75
CA GLN A 208 5.94 -0.13 24.03
C GLN A 208 5.43 1.31 23.83
N ALA A 209 5.94 2.03 22.85
CA ALA A 209 5.47 3.39 22.53
C ALA A 209 4.02 3.39 22.04
N ILE A 210 3.67 2.51 21.10
CA ILE A 210 2.31 2.38 20.55
C ILE A 210 1.29 2.02 21.64
N ASN A 211 1.60 0.99 22.44
CA ASN A 211 0.70 0.55 23.51
C ASN A 211 0.60 1.59 24.66
N GLY A 212 1.72 2.27 24.97
CA GLY A 212 1.78 3.29 25.99
C GLY A 212 0.97 4.55 25.66
N ALA A 213 0.69 4.81 24.37
CA ALA A 213 -0.21 5.89 23.99
C ALA A 213 -1.66 5.65 24.41
N GLU A 214 -2.08 4.39 24.61
CA GLU A 214 -3.42 3.98 25.08
C GLU A 214 -4.57 4.53 24.21
N LYS A 215 -4.34 4.64 22.89
CA LYS A 215 -5.33 5.15 21.93
C LYS A 215 -5.75 4.07 20.96
N ILE A 216 -7.06 4.00 20.68
CA ILE A 216 -7.63 2.98 19.79
C ILE A 216 -7.26 3.22 18.33
N ASN A 217 -7.07 4.48 17.95
CA ASN A 217 -6.66 4.92 16.61
C ASN A 217 -5.14 5.11 16.49
N CYS A 218 -4.35 4.68 17.47
CA CYS A 218 -2.89 4.61 17.40
C CYS A 218 -2.46 3.18 17.06
N GLY A 219 -1.70 3.02 15.98
CA GLY A 219 -1.31 1.71 15.51
C GLY A 219 -0.02 1.69 14.70
N THR A 220 0.13 0.65 13.91
CA THR A 220 1.34 0.38 13.14
C THR A 220 1.07 0.33 11.64
N LEU A 221 2.12 0.57 10.85
CA LEU A 221 2.27 0.19 9.46
C LEU A 221 3.48 -0.75 9.40
N PRO A 222 3.30 -2.09 9.53
CA PRO A 222 4.40 -3.03 9.35
C PRO A 222 4.97 -2.93 7.94
N ASP A 223 6.23 -2.52 7.84
CA ASP A 223 7.00 -2.58 6.60
C ASP A 223 7.82 -3.88 6.56
N PHE A 224 7.83 -4.55 5.42
CA PHE A 224 8.48 -5.87 5.29
C PHE A 224 10.00 -5.80 5.30
N GLY A 225 10.59 -4.67 4.89
CA GLY A 225 12.03 -4.54 4.67
C GLY A 225 12.78 -3.68 5.68
N ASN A 226 12.11 -2.84 6.45
CA ASN A 226 12.75 -1.87 7.33
C ASN A 226 13.05 -2.45 8.73
N PHE A 227 13.94 -3.43 8.82
CA PHE A 227 14.28 -4.11 10.07
C PHE A 227 15.76 -3.99 10.48
N CYS A 228 16.49 -3.04 9.91
CA CYS A 228 17.83 -2.72 10.38
C CYS A 228 17.80 -1.83 11.63
N ILE A 229 18.35 -2.32 12.74
CA ILE A 229 18.42 -1.59 14.02
C ILE A 229 19.67 -0.72 14.09
N SER A 230 20.70 -1.00 13.26
CA SER A 230 21.97 -0.27 13.28
C SER A 230 21.77 1.23 13.10
N GLU A 231 22.59 2.03 13.77
CA GLU A 231 22.58 3.51 13.63
C GLU A 231 23.05 3.96 12.24
N GLU A 232 23.85 3.15 11.56
CA GLU A 232 24.33 3.35 10.21
C GLU A 232 23.37 2.71 9.20
N GLY A 233 23.18 3.35 8.04
CA GLY A 233 22.26 2.89 6.99
C GLY A 233 20.84 3.42 7.13
N TYR A 234 20.02 3.08 6.14
CA TYR A 234 18.64 3.55 6.01
C TYR A 234 17.61 2.64 6.69
N GLY A 235 18.06 1.66 7.48
CA GLY A 235 17.14 0.83 8.25
C GLY A 235 16.56 -0.38 7.51
N SER A 236 16.98 -0.63 6.28
CA SER A 236 16.48 -1.73 5.46
C SER A 236 17.34 -2.99 5.58
N VAL A 237 16.69 -4.17 5.52
CA VAL A 237 17.37 -5.47 5.39
C VAL A 237 18.02 -5.66 4.02
N PHE A 238 17.64 -4.83 3.04
CA PHE A 238 18.22 -4.84 1.69
C PHE A 238 19.56 -4.08 1.62
N ASP A 239 19.88 -3.31 2.66
CA ASP A 239 21.18 -2.65 2.78
C ASP A 239 22.21 -3.64 3.32
N GLY A 240 23.15 -4.04 2.47
CA GLY A 240 24.22 -4.96 2.83
C GLY A 240 25.18 -4.45 3.91
N SER A 241 25.07 -3.19 4.33
CA SER A 241 25.84 -2.62 5.44
C SER A 241 25.18 -2.83 6.81
N CYS A 242 23.94 -3.33 6.87
CA CYS A 242 23.26 -3.59 8.13
C CYS A 242 23.86 -4.77 8.87
N ASP A 243 24.42 -4.53 10.03
CA ASP A 243 25.07 -5.54 10.90
C ASP A 243 24.18 -6.02 12.05
N ASN A 244 22.99 -5.39 12.24
CA ASN A 244 22.05 -5.74 13.30
C ASN A 244 20.61 -5.69 12.79
N ILE A 245 20.07 -6.83 12.39
CA ILE A 245 18.73 -6.98 11.81
C ILE A 245 17.80 -7.59 12.85
N TYR A 246 16.66 -6.94 13.12
CA TYR A 246 15.53 -7.60 13.79
C TYR A 246 14.87 -8.56 12.81
N ASP A 247 14.48 -9.73 13.26
CA ASP A 247 13.83 -10.74 12.41
C ASP A 247 12.54 -10.16 11.79
N PRO A 248 12.46 -10.02 10.44
CA PRO A 248 11.30 -9.39 9.79
C PRO A 248 9.99 -10.14 10.04
N TYR A 249 10.03 -11.47 10.06
CA TYR A 249 8.83 -12.30 10.24
C TYR A 249 8.29 -12.18 11.66
N LYS A 250 9.19 -12.17 12.65
CA LYS A 250 8.84 -11.91 14.05
C LYS A 250 8.30 -10.48 14.20
N GLY A 251 8.98 -9.50 13.61
CA GLY A 251 8.58 -8.09 13.70
C GLY A 251 7.21 -7.82 13.13
N VAL A 252 6.94 -8.31 11.92
CA VAL A 252 5.61 -8.20 11.31
C VAL A 252 4.56 -8.90 12.20
N THR A 253 4.85 -10.12 12.71
CA THR A 253 3.92 -10.82 13.62
C THR A 253 3.57 -9.99 14.86
N GLU A 254 4.55 -9.34 15.47
CA GLU A 254 4.36 -8.53 16.69
C GLU A 254 3.60 -7.22 16.42
N MET A 255 3.74 -6.64 15.22
CA MET A 255 3.09 -5.39 14.83
C MET A 255 1.67 -5.56 14.29
N MET A 256 1.37 -6.68 13.63
CA MET A 256 0.07 -6.92 12.97
C MET A 256 -1.16 -6.72 13.85
N PRO A 257 -1.17 -7.07 15.17
CA PRO A 257 -2.36 -6.83 16.02
C PRO A 257 -2.78 -5.37 16.15
N LYS A 258 -1.92 -4.42 15.78
CA LYS A 258 -2.18 -2.97 15.79
C LYS A 258 -2.11 -2.35 14.39
N ALA A 259 -2.04 -3.14 13.32
CA ALA A 259 -1.85 -2.63 11.98
C ALA A 259 -3.12 -2.00 11.39
N PHE A 260 -3.00 -0.78 10.89
CA PHE A 260 -4.01 -0.10 10.06
C PHE A 260 -3.55 0.08 8.60
N GLY A 261 -2.32 -0.29 8.29
CA GLY A 261 -1.72 -0.36 6.96
C GLY A 261 -0.63 -1.43 6.96
N VAL A 262 -0.16 -1.83 5.78
CA VAL A 262 0.97 -2.75 5.59
C VAL A 262 1.77 -2.27 4.39
N SER A 263 3.10 -2.14 4.51
CA SER A 263 4.00 -1.84 3.40
C SER A 263 4.70 -3.12 2.92
N ALA A 264 4.44 -3.50 1.69
CA ALA A 264 5.13 -4.60 1.02
C ALA A 264 6.40 -4.09 0.33
N LYS A 265 7.36 -3.62 1.13
CA LYS A 265 8.66 -3.19 0.62
C LYS A 265 9.38 -4.32 -0.08
N SER A 266 9.96 -4.05 -1.22
CA SER A 266 10.70 -4.99 -2.06
C SER A 266 11.90 -4.32 -2.72
N ASN A 267 12.89 -5.11 -3.09
CA ASN A 267 14.12 -4.59 -3.69
C ASN A 267 14.49 -5.29 -4.99
N ASP A 268 14.63 -6.61 -5.00
CA ASP A 268 15.07 -7.35 -6.18
C ASP A 268 14.31 -8.67 -6.36
N PHE A 269 14.30 -9.16 -7.60
CA PHE A 269 13.50 -10.33 -7.98
C PHE A 269 14.33 -11.35 -8.74
N ASP A 270 14.10 -12.63 -8.47
CA ASP A 270 14.64 -13.74 -9.25
C ASP A 270 13.89 -13.90 -10.58
N LYS A 271 14.30 -14.90 -11.38
CA LYS A 271 13.69 -15.19 -12.70
C LYS A 271 12.26 -15.74 -12.59
N GLU A 272 11.91 -16.29 -11.45
CA GLU A 272 10.60 -16.83 -11.12
C GLU A 272 9.66 -15.75 -10.56
N GLY A 273 10.16 -14.52 -10.35
CA GLY A 273 9.44 -13.37 -9.83
C GLY A 273 9.23 -13.42 -8.32
N ASN A 274 10.11 -14.09 -7.57
CA ASN A 274 10.12 -14.03 -6.12
C ASN A 274 11.10 -12.95 -5.68
N GLU A 275 10.77 -12.26 -4.57
CA GLU A 275 11.71 -11.35 -3.92
C GLU A 275 12.91 -12.14 -3.40
N THR A 276 14.13 -11.61 -3.58
CA THR A 276 15.37 -12.38 -3.37
C THR A 276 15.85 -12.43 -1.92
N THR A 277 15.41 -11.50 -1.09
CA THR A 277 15.82 -11.37 0.32
C THR A 277 14.73 -11.84 1.28
N LEU A 278 13.46 -11.55 0.98
CA LEU A 278 12.32 -11.79 1.84
C LEU A 278 11.36 -12.83 1.26
N ASN A 279 10.87 -13.72 2.10
CA ASN A 279 9.86 -14.69 1.71
C ASN A 279 8.45 -14.10 1.82
N PHE A 280 7.91 -13.60 0.73
CA PHE A 280 6.57 -13.02 0.68
C PHE A 280 5.45 -14.02 0.97
N ASN A 281 5.65 -15.33 0.74
CA ASN A 281 4.65 -16.33 1.15
C ASN A 281 4.49 -16.32 2.68
N SER A 282 5.60 -16.30 3.42
CA SER A 282 5.58 -16.26 4.89
C SER A 282 5.02 -14.95 5.42
N LEU A 283 5.42 -13.82 4.85
CA LEU A 283 4.93 -12.49 5.27
C LEU A 283 3.43 -12.32 5.02
N LEU A 284 2.93 -12.67 3.84
CA LEU A 284 1.50 -12.61 3.55
C LEU A 284 0.68 -13.62 4.36
N GLN A 285 1.25 -14.78 4.72
CA GLN A 285 0.59 -15.71 5.63
C GLN A 285 0.41 -15.07 7.02
N ILE A 286 1.45 -14.40 7.56
CA ILE A 286 1.37 -13.68 8.84
C ILE A 286 0.27 -12.58 8.77
N VAL A 287 0.24 -11.79 7.70
CA VAL A 287 -0.77 -10.74 7.51
C VAL A 287 -2.18 -11.35 7.48
N LYS A 288 -2.37 -12.46 6.76
CA LYS A 288 -3.65 -13.17 6.68
C LYS A 288 -4.09 -13.76 8.03
N ASP A 289 -3.16 -14.41 8.74
CA ASP A 289 -3.43 -15.05 10.04
C ASP A 289 -3.81 -14.02 11.11
N ALA A 290 -3.33 -12.78 10.98
CA ALA A 290 -3.76 -11.66 11.79
C ALA A 290 -5.19 -11.13 11.45
N GLY A 291 -5.84 -11.67 10.41
CA GLY A 291 -7.17 -11.25 9.96
C GLY A 291 -7.21 -9.91 9.24
N TYR A 292 -6.07 -9.42 8.76
CA TYR A 292 -5.99 -8.13 8.05
C TYR A 292 -6.61 -8.24 6.66
N THR A 293 -7.47 -7.27 6.31
CA THR A 293 -8.17 -7.19 5.02
C THR A 293 -8.10 -5.82 4.37
N GLY A 294 -7.24 -4.95 4.92
CA GLY A 294 -7.04 -3.57 4.44
C GLY A 294 -6.17 -3.49 3.19
N TYR A 295 -5.63 -2.31 2.96
CA TYR A 295 -4.68 -2.09 1.87
C TYR A 295 -3.28 -2.59 2.23
N ILE A 296 -2.62 -3.27 1.29
CA ILE A 296 -1.19 -3.54 1.30
C ILE A 296 -0.57 -2.63 0.24
N GLY A 297 0.27 -1.71 0.68
CA GLY A 297 1.00 -0.76 -0.16
C GLY A 297 2.17 -1.45 -0.85
N VAL A 298 2.23 -1.37 -2.17
CA VAL A 298 3.41 -1.74 -2.93
C VAL A 298 4.45 -0.64 -2.78
N GLU A 299 5.63 -0.99 -2.25
CA GLU A 299 6.76 -0.07 -2.11
C GLU A 299 8.04 -0.71 -2.64
N TYR A 300 8.41 -0.33 -3.87
CA TYR A 300 9.63 -0.80 -4.51
C TYR A 300 10.75 0.22 -4.37
N GLU A 301 11.90 -0.22 -3.84
CA GLU A 301 13.10 0.62 -3.66
C GLU A 301 14.35 0.07 -4.35
N GLY A 302 14.23 -1.00 -5.11
CA GLY A 302 15.35 -1.60 -5.80
C GLY A 302 15.94 -0.71 -6.89
N SER A 303 17.20 -0.97 -7.22
CA SER A 303 17.96 -0.20 -8.23
C SER A 303 18.18 -0.94 -9.55
N ARG A 304 18.00 -2.26 -9.57
CA ARG A 304 18.27 -3.08 -10.77
C ARG A 304 17.18 -2.95 -11.83
N LEU A 305 15.92 -2.92 -11.42
CA LEU A 305 14.80 -2.68 -12.31
C LEU A 305 14.44 -1.19 -12.34
N SER A 306 13.78 -0.74 -13.39
CA SER A 306 13.12 0.56 -13.33
C SER A 306 12.04 0.56 -12.26
N GLU A 307 11.67 1.74 -11.74
CA GLU A 307 10.62 1.86 -10.73
C GLU A 307 9.32 1.20 -11.20
N LYS A 308 8.92 1.43 -12.43
CA LYS A 308 7.73 0.82 -13.01
C LYS A 308 7.81 -0.70 -13.07
N GLU A 309 8.94 -1.27 -13.51
CA GLU A 309 9.13 -2.73 -13.57
C GLU A 309 9.13 -3.35 -12.18
N GLY A 310 9.81 -2.70 -11.21
CA GLY A 310 9.86 -3.17 -9.83
C GLY A 310 8.50 -3.10 -9.12
N ILE A 311 7.74 -2.03 -9.32
CA ILE A 311 6.36 -1.89 -8.85
C ILE A 311 5.50 -3.05 -9.38
N MET A 312 5.58 -3.32 -10.68
CA MET A 312 4.79 -4.39 -11.30
C MET A 312 5.24 -5.79 -10.86
N ALA A 313 6.54 -5.98 -10.61
CA ALA A 313 7.05 -7.23 -10.07
C ALA A 313 6.53 -7.48 -8.64
N THR A 314 6.55 -6.46 -7.78
CA THR A 314 6.00 -6.53 -6.42
C THR A 314 4.50 -6.82 -6.45
N LYS A 315 3.74 -6.08 -7.26
CA LYS A 315 2.29 -6.29 -7.43
C LYS A 315 2.00 -7.73 -7.86
N SER A 316 2.69 -8.21 -8.90
CA SER A 316 2.50 -9.57 -9.42
C SER A 316 2.84 -10.65 -8.38
N LEU A 317 3.87 -10.41 -7.56
CA LEU A 317 4.24 -11.31 -6.47
C LEU A 317 3.14 -11.37 -5.39
N LEU A 318 2.61 -10.22 -4.97
CA LEU A 318 1.50 -10.14 -4.01
C LEU A 318 0.25 -10.85 -4.52
N GLU A 319 -0.12 -10.62 -5.80
CA GLU A 319 -1.25 -11.29 -6.45
C GLU A 319 -1.04 -12.81 -6.55
N LYS A 320 0.15 -13.25 -6.99
CA LYS A 320 0.53 -14.67 -7.10
C LYS A 320 0.47 -15.40 -5.78
N VAL A 321 0.95 -14.77 -4.70
CA VAL A 321 0.96 -15.35 -3.35
C VAL A 321 -0.42 -15.27 -2.73
N GLY A 322 -1.08 -14.11 -2.77
CA GLY A 322 -2.39 -13.90 -2.18
C GLY A 322 -3.48 -14.80 -2.75
N ALA A 323 -3.43 -15.12 -4.06
CA ALA A 323 -4.37 -16.04 -4.69
C ALA A 323 -4.23 -17.50 -4.19
N LYS A 324 -3.09 -17.88 -3.61
CA LYS A 324 -2.85 -19.22 -3.06
C LYS A 324 -3.26 -19.35 -1.61
N LEU A 325 -3.32 -18.25 -0.90
CA LEU A 325 -3.73 -18.18 0.49
C LEU A 325 -5.25 -18.07 0.63
#